data_ed975d19070a02957a561d9f8e92487e
#
_entry.id   ed975d19070a02957a561d9f8e92487e
#
_cell.length_a   1.000
_cell.length_b   1.000
_cell.length_c   1.000
_cell.angle_alpha   90.00
_cell.angle_beta   90.00
_cell.angle_gamma   90.00
#
_symmetry.space_group_name_H-M   'P 1'
#
loop_
_entity.id
_entity.type
_entity.pdbx_description
1 polymer ?
#
loop_
_entity_poly.entity_id
_entity_poly.type
_entity_poly.pdbx_seq_one_letter_code
_entity_poly.pdbx_strand_id
1 'polypeptide(L)'
;MWAMVLITIGIYVVLIAVFYLSYAHYKYAYVQNVLILILLGVALQNLYGWQVFSKVVLWWLLPFQIVNLGFFIGFNYHFGIPKNPEKFKVRFNLLNSSLVLKNIRRGASIIGSAGSGKTESVVYSFLKHFSQNQFTGVIHDYKDFEITEMAYPLFGKADIPFHIISFDDIHSRVNPIAARYMTDEESVNEISRVLLENLLEQRESIAIGSSKFFNDAVEGLLGGLIWKLKTDHAEYCTLPHLIATYQYLDTENLIHFLSSNYTSKAMADAFISGKDSERQTA
;
A
#
# COMPACT_ATOMS: atom_id res chain seq x y z
N MET A 1 49.45 0.27 13.58
CA MET A 1 48.99 1.61 13.03
C MET A 1 47.74 1.44 12.16
N TRP A 2 47.76 0.64 11.09
CA TRP A 2 46.58 0.44 10.19
C TRP A 2 45.35 -0.17 10.88
N ALA A 3 45.50 -1.10 11.82
CA ALA A 3 44.37 -1.68 12.55
C ALA A 3 43.61 -0.66 13.40
N MET A 4 44.33 0.25 14.07
CA MET A 4 43.69 1.34 14.84
C MET A 4 42.92 2.31 13.93
N VAL A 5 43.45 2.58 12.75
CA VAL A 5 42.77 3.44 11.74
C VAL A 5 41.46 2.79 11.30
N LEU A 6 41.47 1.50 10.97
CA LEU A 6 40.28 0.77 10.54
C LEU A 6 39.22 0.67 11.65
N ILE A 7 39.63 0.43 12.90
CA ILE A 7 38.72 0.40 14.06
C ILE A 7 38.06 1.77 14.25
N THR A 8 38.84 2.84 14.16
CA THR A 8 38.29 4.20 14.34
C THR A 8 37.33 4.58 13.23
N ILE A 9 37.63 4.25 11.95
CA ILE A 9 36.71 4.43 10.84
C ILE A 9 35.42 3.63 11.07
N GLY A 10 35.53 2.38 11.52
CA GLY A 10 34.37 1.57 11.85
C GLY A 10 33.48 2.19 12.94
N ILE A 11 34.08 2.70 14.01
CA ILE A 11 33.35 3.41 15.07
C ILE A 11 32.64 4.65 14.52
N TYR A 12 33.30 5.43 13.68
CA TYR A 12 32.70 6.62 13.08
C TYR A 12 31.52 6.28 12.14
N VAL A 13 31.66 5.24 11.32
CA VAL A 13 30.58 4.78 10.46
C VAL A 13 29.37 4.36 11.28
N VAL A 14 29.57 3.61 12.38
CA VAL A 14 28.50 3.20 13.28
C VAL A 14 27.82 4.41 13.94
N LEU A 15 28.62 5.38 14.45
CA LEU A 15 28.09 6.59 15.06
C LEU A 15 27.25 7.43 14.06
N ILE A 16 27.75 7.59 12.83
CA ILE A 16 27.01 8.29 11.78
C ILE A 16 25.70 7.53 11.48
N ALA A 17 25.76 6.21 11.30
CA ALA A 17 24.59 5.40 11.02
C ALA A 17 23.53 5.53 12.14
N VAL A 18 23.92 5.50 13.40
CA VAL A 18 23.02 5.70 14.54
C VAL A 18 22.33 7.07 14.49
N PHE A 19 23.07 8.13 14.15
CA PHE A 19 22.49 9.46 14.01
C PHE A 19 21.48 9.56 12.85
N TYR A 20 21.72 8.85 11.75
CA TYR A 20 20.82 8.83 10.59
C TYR A 20 19.67 7.86 10.74
N LEU A 21 19.71 6.90 11.66
CA LEU A 21 18.58 6.02 11.96
C LEU A 21 17.36 6.78 12.49
N SER A 22 17.52 7.96 13.05
CA SER A 22 16.41 8.85 13.39
C SER A 22 15.94 9.60 12.14
N TYR A 23 15.08 8.96 11.35
CA TYR A 23 14.54 9.46 10.08
C TYR A 23 14.05 10.92 10.12
N ALA A 24 13.41 11.34 11.21
CA ALA A 24 12.84 12.68 11.32
C ALA A 24 13.90 13.80 11.40
N HIS A 25 15.16 13.48 11.75
CA HIS A 25 16.17 14.47 12.12
C HIS A 25 17.48 14.38 11.32
N TYR A 26 17.54 13.58 10.26
CA TYR A 26 18.78 13.36 9.51
C TYR A 26 19.45 14.64 8.96
N LYS A 27 18.67 15.66 8.59
CA LYS A 27 19.19 16.95 8.11
C LYS A 27 19.89 17.73 9.22
N TYR A 28 19.31 17.71 10.42
CA TYR A 28 19.92 18.33 11.60
C TYR A 28 21.16 17.55 12.04
N ALA A 29 21.16 16.23 11.97
CA ALA A 29 22.33 15.41 12.25
C ALA A 29 23.51 15.75 11.36
N TYR A 30 23.30 15.98 10.06
CA TYR A 30 24.35 16.40 9.14
C TYR A 30 24.96 17.75 9.55
N VAL A 31 24.11 18.77 9.77
CA VAL A 31 24.56 20.12 10.16
C VAL A 31 25.30 20.07 11.50
N GLN A 32 24.77 19.33 12.48
CA GLN A 32 25.39 19.19 13.79
C GLN A 32 26.76 18.52 13.70
N ASN A 33 26.92 17.45 12.92
CA ASN A 33 28.20 16.79 12.69
C ASN A 33 29.23 17.73 12.06
N VAL A 34 28.83 18.54 11.06
CA VAL A 34 29.71 19.51 10.42
C VAL A 34 30.19 20.56 11.44
N LEU A 35 29.28 21.11 12.26
CA LEU A 35 29.60 22.09 13.29
C LEU A 35 30.57 21.54 14.35
N ILE A 36 30.33 20.33 14.83
CA ILE A 36 31.21 19.67 15.83
C ILE A 36 32.62 19.50 15.27
N LEU A 37 32.75 19.13 14.00
CA LEU A 37 34.06 18.93 13.37
C LEU A 37 34.81 20.24 13.12
N ILE A 38 34.10 21.32 12.82
CA ILE A 38 34.69 22.66 12.72
C ILE A 38 35.23 23.07 14.11
N LEU A 39 34.42 22.93 15.16
CA LEU A 39 34.85 23.27 16.53
C LEU A 39 36.04 22.44 16.98
N LEU A 40 36.01 21.13 16.70
CA LEU A 40 37.13 20.23 17.02
C LEU A 40 38.42 20.65 16.25
N GLY A 41 38.28 21.02 14.99
CA GLY A 41 39.39 21.52 14.16
C GLY A 41 40.02 22.79 14.74
N VAL A 42 39.21 23.76 15.14
CA VAL A 42 39.66 25.00 15.77
C VAL A 42 40.36 24.70 17.10
N ALA A 43 39.81 23.81 17.93
CA ALA A 43 40.43 23.40 19.18
C ALA A 43 41.79 22.71 18.96
N LEU A 44 41.88 21.81 18.01
CA LEU A 44 43.15 21.15 17.66
C LEU A 44 44.21 22.11 17.15
N GLN A 45 43.83 23.09 16.32
CA GLN A 45 44.73 24.11 15.85
C GLN A 45 45.32 24.94 17.01
N ASN A 46 44.47 25.34 17.95
CA ASN A 46 44.90 26.15 19.11
C ASN A 46 45.77 25.36 20.10
N LEU A 47 45.52 24.09 20.30
CA LEU A 47 46.25 23.26 21.28
C LEU A 47 47.54 22.68 20.74
N TYR A 48 47.59 22.28 19.48
CA TYR A 48 48.72 21.50 18.92
C TYR A 48 49.41 22.16 17.71
N GLY A 49 48.95 23.33 17.28
CA GLY A 49 49.52 24.06 16.18
C GLY A 49 49.19 23.53 14.79
N TRP A 50 49.62 24.29 13.76
CA TRP A 50 49.23 24.07 12.37
C TRP A 50 49.68 22.73 11.76
N GLN A 51 50.85 22.23 12.12
CA GLN A 51 51.38 20.99 11.56
C GLN A 51 50.60 19.73 11.97
N VAL A 52 50.15 19.69 13.23
CA VAL A 52 49.33 18.59 13.74
C VAL A 52 47.90 18.70 13.19
N PHE A 53 47.36 19.92 13.20
CA PHE A 53 46.05 20.24 12.63
C PHE A 53 45.94 19.79 11.17
N SER A 54 46.89 20.13 10.31
CA SER A 54 46.83 19.76 8.89
C SER A 54 46.81 18.23 8.64
N LYS A 55 47.61 17.50 9.43
CA LYS A 55 47.60 16.01 9.36
C LYS A 55 46.29 15.40 9.84
N VAL A 56 45.72 15.91 10.92
CA VAL A 56 44.45 15.44 11.46
C VAL A 56 43.29 15.75 10.51
N VAL A 57 43.28 16.95 9.94
CA VAL A 57 42.26 17.34 8.96
C VAL A 57 42.31 16.43 7.72
N LEU A 58 43.50 16.23 7.14
CA LEU A 58 43.66 15.49 5.88
C LEU A 58 43.33 13.98 6.08
N TRP A 59 43.82 13.36 7.18
CA TRP A 59 43.74 11.91 7.36
C TRP A 59 42.50 11.45 8.14
N TRP A 60 41.84 12.31 8.92
CA TRP A 60 40.75 11.93 9.79
C TRP A 60 39.45 12.71 9.51
N LEU A 61 39.52 14.03 9.49
CA LEU A 61 38.31 14.83 9.36
C LEU A 61 37.72 14.79 7.95
N LEU A 62 38.58 14.84 6.93
CA LEU A 62 38.15 14.89 5.55
C LEU A 62 37.52 13.55 5.07
N PRO A 63 38.10 12.37 5.31
CA PRO A 63 37.45 11.11 5.01
C PRO A 63 36.12 10.92 5.74
N PHE A 64 36.05 11.35 7.01
CA PHE A 64 34.81 11.32 7.79
C PHE A 64 33.72 12.17 7.14
N GLN A 65 34.04 13.36 6.67
CA GLN A 65 33.09 14.23 5.98
C GLN A 65 32.59 13.65 4.65
N ILE A 66 33.45 12.97 3.90
CA ILE A 66 33.05 12.28 2.66
C ILE A 66 32.02 11.19 2.96
N VAL A 67 32.25 10.39 4.00
CA VAL A 67 31.30 9.35 4.43
C VAL A 67 29.99 9.98 4.93
N ASN A 68 30.05 11.01 5.76
CA ASN A 68 28.88 11.73 6.25
C ASN A 68 28.05 12.34 5.11
N LEU A 69 28.69 12.94 4.13
CA LEU A 69 28.04 13.47 2.92
C LEU A 69 27.38 12.35 2.11
N GLY A 70 28.03 11.20 1.98
CA GLY A 70 27.47 10.02 1.31
C GLY A 70 26.19 9.53 2.00
N PHE A 71 26.19 9.41 3.32
CA PHE A 71 24.98 9.10 4.11
C PHE A 71 23.89 10.15 3.93
N PHE A 72 24.23 11.43 3.99
CA PHE A 72 23.26 12.51 3.80
C PHE A 72 22.61 12.46 2.42
N ILE A 73 23.40 12.26 1.36
CA ILE A 73 22.88 12.13 -0.02
C ILE A 73 22.00 10.88 -0.13
N GLY A 74 22.44 9.73 0.40
CA GLY A 74 21.69 8.49 0.39
C GLY A 74 20.33 8.62 1.11
N PHE A 75 20.32 9.20 2.30
CA PHE A 75 19.08 9.46 3.03
C PHE A 75 18.19 10.49 2.34
N ASN A 76 18.76 11.55 1.76
CA ASN A 76 17.97 12.54 1.04
C ASN A 76 17.36 11.96 -0.26
N TYR A 77 18.06 11.03 -0.91
CA TYR A 77 17.56 10.33 -2.08
C TYR A 77 16.45 9.33 -1.71
N HIS A 78 16.63 8.55 -0.65
CA HIS A 78 15.72 7.49 -0.25
C HIS A 78 14.49 8.01 0.49
N PHE A 79 14.66 9.03 1.33
CA PHE A 79 13.63 9.59 2.20
C PHE A 79 13.32 11.06 1.91
N GLY A 80 13.75 11.54 0.75
CA GLY A 80 13.51 12.92 0.33
C GLY A 80 12.02 13.25 0.19
N ILE A 81 11.72 14.54 0.23
CA ILE A 81 10.38 15.06 -0.02
C ILE A 81 9.91 14.56 -1.39
N PRO A 82 8.66 14.08 -1.53
CA PRO A 82 8.12 13.62 -2.81
C PRO A 82 8.36 14.66 -3.89
N LYS A 83 8.76 14.19 -5.09
CA LYS A 83 9.17 15.02 -6.24
C LYS A 83 8.17 16.12 -6.63
N ASN A 84 6.91 15.99 -6.21
CA ASN A 84 5.87 16.99 -6.44
C ASN A 84 5.06 17.25 -5.16
N PRO A 85 5.54 18.11 -4.23
CA PRO A 85 4.82 18.45 -3.01
C PRO A 85 3.48 19.16 -3.28
N GLU A 86 3.33 19.86 -4.42
CA GLU A 86 2.09 20.53 -4.82
C GLU A 86 0.98 19.52 -5.15
N LYS A 87 1.32 18.34 -5.67
CA LYS A 87 0.37 17.26 -5.90
C LYS A 87 -0.47 16.90 -4.66
N PHE A 88 0.07 17.08 -3.47
CA PHE A 88 -0.59 16.74 -2.21
C PHE A 88 -1.18 17.94 -1.48
N LYS A 89 -1.20 19.13 -2.11
CA LYS A 89 -1.78 20.35 -1.55
C LYS A 89 -3.07 20.70 -2.29
N VAL A 90 -4.18 20.64 -1.60
CA VAL A 90 -5.48 21.08 -2.15
C VAL A 90 -5.76 22.50 -1.70
N ARG A 91 -6.10 23.36 -2.65
CA ARG A 91 -6.43 24.76 -2.41
C ARG A 91 -7.92 25.00 -2.60
N PHE A 92 -8.53 25.60 -1.60
CA PHE A 92 -9.92 26.06 -1.64
C PHE A 92 -9.92 27.57 -1.73
N ASN A 93 -10.58 28.12 -2.75
CA ASN A 93 -10.72 29.56 -2.92
C ASN A 93 -11.91 30.04 -2.07
N LEU A 94 -11.66 30.97 -1.19
CA LEU A 94 -12.65 31.69 -0.42
C LEU A 94 -12.80 33.10 -1.00
N LEU A 95 -13.89 33.81 -0.65
CA LEU A 95 -14.18 35.14 -1.21
C LEU A 95 -12.99 36.11 -1.18
N ASN A 96 -12.26 36.18 -0.06
CA ASN A 96 -11.12 37.12 0.12
C ASN A 96 -9.82 36.41 0.53
N SER A 97 -9.77 35.08 0.48
CA SER A 97 -8.61 34.31 0.95
C SER A 97 -8.57 32.93 0.31
N SER A 98 -7.59 32.11 0.66
CA SER A 98 -7.53 30.71 0.25
C SER A 98 -7.15 29.84 1.44
N LEU A 99 -7.85 28.71 1.59
CA LEU A 99 -7.51 27.65 2.52
C LEU A 99 -6.67 26.60 1.79
N VAL A 100 -5.52 26.21 2.35
CA VAL A 100 -4.64 25.20 1.77
C VAL A 100 -4.48 24.01 2.71
N LEU A 101 -4.95 22.85 2.29
CA LEU A 101 -4.62 21.57 2.92
C LEU A 101 -3.26 21.10 2.41
N LYS A 102 -2.25 21.10 3.28
CA LYS A 102 -0.85 20.84 2.89
C LYS A 102 -0.53 19.38 2.62
N ASN A 103 -1.34 18.44 3.11
CA ASN A 103 -1.07 17.01 2.94
C ASN A 103 -2.36 16.18 2.97
N ILE A 104 -2.93 15.95 1.80
CA ILE A 104 -4.18 15.17 1.63
C ILE A 104 -3.99 13.65 1.80
N ARG A 105 -2.76 13.15 1.92
CA ARG A 105 -2.49 11.72 2.18
C ARG A 105 -2.96 11.26 3.56
N ARG A 106 -3.24 12.17 4.47
CA ARG A 106 -3.72 11.86 5.84
C ARG A 106 -5.23 11.70 5.94
N GLY A 107 -5.94 11.81 4.83
CA GLY A 107 -7.38 11.86 4.82
C GLY A 107 -7.95 13.22 5.24
N ALA A 108 -9.20 13.48 4.87
CA ALA A 108 -9.95 14.66 5.27
C ALA A 108 -11.38 14.27 5.58
N SER A 109 -11.92 14.77 6.71
CA SER A 109 -13.32 14.63 7.07
C SER A 109 -14.05 15.93 6.83
N ILE A 110 -15.21 15.86 6.15
CA ILE A 110 -16.03 17.02 5.81
C ILE A 110 -17.37 16.90 6.57
N ILE A 111 -17.58 17.75 7.53
CA ILE A 111 -18.77 17.75 8.38
C ILE A 111 -19.61 18.99 8.10
N GLY A 112 -20.91 18.82 7.96
CA GLY A 112 -21.87 19.92 7.75
C GLY A 112 -23.28 19.40 7.57
N SER A 113 -24.30 20.23 7.82
CA SER A 113 -25.72 19.89 7.63
C SER A 113 -26.06 19.63 6.15
N ALA A 114 -27.20 19.00 5.91
CA ALA A 114 -27.76 18.89 4.57
C ALA A 114 -27.93 20.30 3.94
N GLY A 115 -27.66 20.42 2.63
CA GLY A 115 -27.79 21.71 1.93
C GLY A 115 -26.70 22.76 2.23
N SER A 116 -25.68 22.45 3.05
CA SER A 116 -24.60 23.41 3.39
C SER A 116 -23.58 23.64 2.27
N GLY A 117 -23.80 23.11 1.06
CA GLY A 117 -22.90 23.29 -0.08
C GLY A 117 -21.61 22.47 -0.02
N LYS A 118 -21.50 21.43 0.84
CA LYS A 118 -20.29 20.59 0.95
C LYS A 118 -19.85 20.00 -0.39
N THR A 119 -20.79 19.48 -1.15
CA THR A 119 -20.51 18.81 -2.42
C THR A 119 -19.91 19.79 -3.42
N GLU A 120 -20.55 20.92 -3.63
CA GLU A 120 -20.09 21.91 -4.62
C GLU A 120 -18.82 22.66 -4.21
N SER A 121 -18.70 23.03 -2.94
CA SER A 121 -17.58 23.86 -2.50
C SER A 121 -16.34 23.06 -2.15
N VAL A 122 -16.49 21.92 -1.48
CA VAL A 122 -15.37 21.13 -0.97
C VAL A 122 -15.09 19.92 -1.84
N VAL A 123 -16.09 19.06 -2.07
CA VAL A 123 -15.91 17.82 -2.85
C VAL A 123 -15.49 18.14 -4.28
N TYR A 124 -16.14 19.09 -4.93
CA TYR A 124 -15.77 19.56 -6.28
C TYR A 124 -14.30 20.02 -6.37
N SER A 125 -13.85 20.77 -5.36
CA SER A 125 -12.47 21.26 -5.30
C SER A 125 -11.46 20.11 -5.17
N PHE A 126 -11.78 19.07 -4.39
CA PHE A 126 -10.98 17.84 -4.33
C PHE A 126 -10.97 17.10 -5.67
N LEU A 127 -12.12 16.85 -6.28
CA LEU A 127 -12.23 16.15 -7.57
C LEU A 127 -11.46 16.87 -8.67
N LYS A 128 -11.58 18.19 -8.74
CA LYS A 128 -10.82 19.02 -9.67
C LYS A 128 -9.32 18.91 -9.45
N HIS A 129 -8.87 18.96 -8.19
CA HIS A 129 -7.46 18.78 -7.86
C HIS A 129 -6.97 17.38 -8.21
N PHE A 130 -7.76 16.34 -7.94
CA PHE A 130 -7.41 14.96 -8.23
C PHE A 130 -7.28 14.70 -9.73
N SER A 131 -8.23 15.20 -10.53
CA SER A 131 -8.15 15.08 -11.99
C SER A 131 -6.93 15.80 -12.57
N GLN A 132 -6.64 17.02 -12.12
CA GLN A 132 -5.49 17.81 -12.58
C GLN A 132 -4.14 17.20 -12.21
N ASN A 133 -4.04 16.45 -11.12
CA ASN A 133 -2.81 15.83 -10.64
C ASN A 133 -2.76 14.31 -10.90
N GLN A 134 -3.65 13.79 -11.75
CA GLN A 134 -3.70 12.39 -12.14
C GLN A 134 -3.75 11.43 -10.93
N PHE A 135 -4.64 11.70 -9.99
CA PHE A 135 -4.94 10.76 -8.92
C PHE A 135 -5.85 9.65 -9.44
N THR A 136 -5.64 8.47 -8.89
CA THR A 136 -6.55 7.32 -9.04
C THR A 136 -7.19 6.99 -7.70
N GLY A 137 -8.39 6.40 -7.72
CA GLY A 137 -9.09 6.07 -6.49
C GLY A 137 -10.49 5.54 -6.75
N VAL A 138 -11.26 5.41 -5.68
CA VAL A 138 -12.66 4.99 -5.70
C VAL A 138 -13.52 6.12 -5.15
N ILE A 139 -14.62 6.41 -5.83
CA ILE A 139 -15.65 7.35 -5.39
C ILE A 139 -16.87 6.51 -5.01
N HIS A 140 -17.25 6.55 -3.74
CA HIS A 140 -18.50 5.95 -3.29
C HIS A 140 -19.61 7.02 -3.32
N ASP A 141 -20.52 6.88 -4.27
CA ASP A 141 -21.63 7.80 -4.48
C ASP A 141 -22.93 7.11 -4.06
N TYR A 142 -23.56 7.59 -3.00
CA TYR A 142 -24.80 7.02 -2.48
C TYR A 142 -26.06 7.83 -2.86
N LYS A 143 -25.84 8.97 -3.55
CA LYS A 143 -26.90 9.92 -3.90
C LYS A 143 -27.13 9.95 -5.41
N ASP A 144 -27.53 8.85 -5.97
CA ASP A 144 -28.02 8.78 -7.33
C ASP A 144 -27.16 9.58 -8.34
N PHE A 145 -25.86 9.25 -8.37
CA PHE A 145 -24.84 9.83 -9.26
C PHE A 145 -24.49 11.33 -9.06
N GLU A 146 -24.88 11.99 -7.95
CA GLU A 146 -24.57 13.41 -7.70
C GLU A 146 -23.06 13.72 -7.84
N ILE A 147 -22.22 12.90 -7.21
CA ILE A 147 -20.76 13.08 -7.27
C ILE A 147 -20.20 12.56 -8.60
N THR A 148 -20.78 11.52 -9.15
CA THR A 148 -20.38 10.90 -10.41
C THR A 148 -20.56 11.86 -11.59
N GLU A 149 -21.70 12.53 -11.68
CA GLU A 149 -21.98 13.56 -12.71
C GLU A 149 -20.99 14.72 -12.64
N MET A 150 -20.58 15.10 -11.43
CA MET A 150 -19.60 16.15 -11.21
C MET A 150 -18.18 15.69 -11.55
N ALA A 151 -17.82 14.44 -11.24
CA ALA A 151 -16.48 13.88 -11.44
C ALA A 151 -16.22 13.52 -12.92
N TYR A 152 -17.18 12.88 -13.58
CA TYR A 152 -17.03 12.34 -14.93
C TYR A 152 -16.42 13.32 -15.94
N PRO A 153 -16.94 14.56 -16.09
CA PRO A 153 -16.37 15.53 -17.03
C PRO A 153 -14.97 16.03 -16.65
N LEU A 154 -14.61 16.02 -15.36
CA LEU A 154 -13.29 16.43 -14.89
C LEU A 154 -12.22 15.40 -15.26
N PHE A 155 -12.52 14.13 -15.03
CA PHE A 155 -11.59 13.04 -15.32
C PHE A 155 -11.51 12.74 -16.81
N GLY A 156 -12.61 12.83 -17.55
CA GLY A 156 -12.61 12.68 -19.00
C GLY A 156 -11.75 13.74 -19.73
N LYS A 157 -11.76 14.99 -19.26
CA LYS A 157 -10.86 16.05 -19.76
C LYS A 157 -9.39 15.80 -19.44
N ALA A 158 -9.10 15.06 -18.38
CA ALA A 158 -7.74 14.72 -17.96
C ALA A 158 -7.23 13.41 -18.59
N ASP A 159 -8.01 12.77 -19.47
CA ASP A 159 -7.71 11.48 -20.08
C ASP A 159 -7.44 10.37 -19.04
N ILE A 160 -8.20 10.38 -17.96
CA ILE A 160 -8.13 9.38 -16.89
C ILE A 160 -9.31 8.42 -17.08
N PRO A 161 -9.08 7.09 -17.21
CA PRO A 161 -10.15 6.12 -17.29
C PRO A 161 -11.12 6.24 -16.11
N PHE A 162 -12.41 6.33 -16.38
CA PHE A 162 -13.46 6.47 -15.40
C PHE A 162 -14.50 5.37 -15.58
N HIS A 163 -14.59 4.47 -14.62
CA HIS A 163 -15.51 3.34 -14.65
C HIS A 163 -16.63 3.54 -13.64
N ILE A 164 -17.87 3.37 -14.07
CA ILE A 164 -19.06 3.48 -13.22
C ILE A 164 -19.58 2.07 -12.97
N ILE A 165 -19.67 1.70 -11.68
CA ILE A 165 -20.23 0.44 -11.22
C ILE A 165 -21.55 0.79 -10.53
N SER A 166 -22.67 0.36 -11.10
CA SER A 166 -23.99 0.51 -10.52
C SER A 166 -24.67 -0.85 -10.45
N PHE A 167 -25.56 -1.02 -9.45
CA PHE A 167 -26.36 -2.21 -9.28
C PHE A 167 -27.73 -2.09 -9.95
N ASP A 168 -28.17 -0.87 -10.29
CA ASP A 168 -29.43 -0.63 -10.98
C ASP A 168 -29.23 -0.75 -12.50
N ASP A 169 -28.33 0.01 -13.07
CA ASP A 169 -28.02 0.01 -14.50
C ASP A 169 -26.56 -0.39 -14.76
N ILE A 170 -26.34 -1.23 -15.77
CA ILE A 170 -24.99 -1.71 -16.10
C ILE A 170 -24.25 -0.70 -16.96
N HIS A 171 -23.40 0.11 -16.36
CA HIS A 171 -22.47 1.01 -17.04
C HIS A 171 -21.12 0.35 -17.31
N SER A 172 -20.52 -0.25 -16.31
CA SER A 172 -19.25 -0.98 -16.41
C SER A 172 -19.33 -2.32 -15.69
N ARG A 173 -18.64 -3.31 -16.26
CA ARG A 173 -18.54 -4.64 -15.63
C ARG A 173 -17.17 -4.82 -15.04
N VAL A 174 -17.10 -5.33 -13.82
CA VAL A 174 -15.87 -5.63 -13.10
C VAL A 174 -15.80 -7.12 -12.81
N ASN A 175 -14.65 -7.72 -13.07
CA ASN A 175 -14.37 -9.08 -12.64
C ASN A 175 -13.47 -9.03 -11.40
N PRO A 176 -14.02 -9.25 -10.18
CA PRO A 176 -13.25 -9.15 -8.93
C PRO A 176 -12.19 -10.25 -8.78
N ILE A 177 -12.34 -11.37 -9.48
CA ILE A 177 -11.43 -12.52 -9.44
C ILE A 177 -10.61 -12.66 -10.73
N ALA A 178 -10.38 -11.55 -11.47
CA ALA A 178 -9.58 -11.65 -12.68
C ALA A 178 -8.14 -12.09 -12.37
N ALA A 179 -7.68 -13.12 -13.07
CA ALA A 179 -6.39 -13.78 -12.81
C ALA A 179 -5.20 -12.81 -12.70
N ARG A 180 -5.22 -11.70 -13.45
CA ARG A 180 -4.17 -10.66 -13.45
C ARG A 180 -4.01 -9.90 -12.14
N TYR A 181 -5.00 -9.91 -11.25
CA TYR A 181 -4.95 -9.19 -9.97
C TYR A 181 -4.45 -10.06 -8.82
N MET A 182 -4.40 -11.36 -9.02
CA MET A 182 -3.98 -12.32 -8.00
C MET A 182 -2.58 -12.81 -8.32
N THR A 183 -1.57 -12.37 -7.56
CA THR A 183 -0.16 -12.72 -7.81
C THR A 183 0.24 -14.02 -7.11
N ASP A 184 -0.30 -14.28 -5.95
CA ASP A 184 0.06 -15.35 -5.02
C ASP A 184 -1.17 -15.98 -4.35
N GLU A 185 -0.93 -16.97 -3.51
CA GLU A 185 -1.96 -17.69 -2.74
C GLU A 185 -2.64 -16.77 -1.71
N GLU A 186 -1.89 -15.84 -1.12
CA GLU A 186 -2.41 -14.92 -0.12
C GLU A 186 -3.46 -13.97 -0.72
N SER A 187 -3.21 -13.46 -1.93
CA SER A 187 -4.16 -12.60 -2.65
C SER A 187 -5.46 -13.35 -2.99
N VAL A 188 -5.40 -14.66 -3.29
CA VAL A 188 -6.60 -15.47 -3.53
C VAL A 188 -7.39 -15.70 -2.24
N ASN A 189 -6.70 -16.00 -1.14
CA ASN A 189 -7.34 -16.17 0.17
C ASN A 189 -8.01 -14.88 0.65
N GLU A 190 -7.36 -13.74 0.47
CA GLU A 190 -7.94 -12.43 0.81
C GLU A 190 -9.22 -12.14 0.00
N ILE A 191 -9.19 -12.36 -1.32
CA ILE A 191 -10.36 -12.19 -2.19
C ILE A 191 -11.47 -13.15 -1.78
N SER A 192 -11.16 -14.42 -1.51
CA SER A 192 -12.14 -15.44 -1.10
C SER A 192 -12.85 -15.04 0.18
N ARG A 193 -12.09 -14.59 1.19
CA ARG A 193 -12.62 -14.10 2.45
C ARG A 193 -13.51 -12.87 2.26
N VAL A 194 -13.06 -11.87 1.51
CA VAL A 194 -13.83 -10.65 1.23
C VAL A 194 -15.13 -10.97 0.51
N LEU A 195 -15.13 -11.91 -0.45
CA LEU A 195 -16.33 -12.35 -1.14
C LEU A 195 -17.30 -13.01 -0.16
N LEU A 196 -16.83 -13.93 0.69
CA LEU A 196 -17.67 -14.60 1.68
C LEU A 196 -18.27 -13.62 2.69
N GLU A 197 -17.47 -12.75 3.26
CA GLU A 197 -17.93 -11.75 4.23
C GLU A 197 -19.03 -10.85 3.66
N ASN A 198 -18.88 -10.43 2.39
CA ASN A 198 -19.87 -9.58 1.74
C ASN A 198 -21.11 -10.31 1.23
N LEU A 199 -20.96 -11.56 0.74
CA LEU A 199 -22.09 -12.33 0.22
C LEU A 199 -22.95 -12.92 1.33
N LEU A 200 -22.35 -13.28 2.46
CA LEU A 200 -23.07 -13.88 3.59
C LEU A 200 -23.59 -12.86 4.60
N GLU A 201 -23.35 -11.56 4.38
CA GLU A 201 -23.67 -10.47 5.35
C GLU A 201 -23.12 -10.75 6.76
N GLN A 202 -22.19 -11.67 6.87
CA GLN A 202 -21.56 -12.02 8.15
C GLN A 202 -20.50 -11.00 8.51
N ARG A 203 -20.95 -9.88 9.09
CA ARG A 203 -20.06 -9.03 9.88
C ARG A 203 -19.65 -9.85 11.11
N GLU A 204 -18.36 -10.23 11.17
CA GLU A 204 -17.61 -10.65 12.37
C GLU A 204 -18.45 -11.10 13.59
N SER A 205 -19.51 -11.88 13.42
CA SER A 205 -20.03 -12.63 14.52
C SER A 205 -18.99 -13.72 14.75
N ILE A 206 -18.28 -13.65 15.87
CA ILE A 206 -17.31 -14.61 16.33
C ILE A 206 -17.95 -16.00 16.19
N ALA A 207 -17.75 -16.64 15.05
CA ALA A 207 -18.23 -17.98 14.80
C ALA A 207 -17.44 -18.92 15.73
N ILE A 208 -18.09 -19.42 16.76
CA ILE A 208 -17.47 -20.32 17.75
C ILE A 208 -17.87 -21.75 17.39
N GLY A 209 -16.90 -22.65 17.36
CA GLY A 209 -17.17 -24.08 17.19
C GLY A 209 -17.43 -24.52 15.74
N SER A 210 -18.50 -25.29 15.51
CA SER A 210 -18.83 -25.90 14.22
C SER A 210 -19.03 -24.87 13.09
N SER A 211 -19.57 -23.70 13.40
CA SER A 211 -19.78 -22.63 12.41
C SER A 211 -18.47 -22.12 11.83
N LYS A 212 -17.41 -22.04 12.63
CA LYS A 212 -16.08 -21.64 12.15
C LYS A 212 -15.52 -22.66 11.17
N PHE A 213 -15.60 -23.95 11.50
CA PHE A 213 -15.13 -25.01 10.62
C PHE A 213 -15.83 -25.00 9.25
N PHE A 214 -17.15 -24.78 9.23
CA PHE A 214 -17.87 -24.67 7.96
C PHE A 214 -17.48 -23.44 7.15
N ASN A 215 -17.28 -22.30 7.79
CA ASN A 215 -16.82 -21.09 7.12
C ASN A 215 -15.41 -21.27 6.54
N ASP A 216 -14.49 -21.84 7.30
CA ASP A 216 -13.13 -22.12 6.85
C ASP A 216 -13.12 -23.12 5.67
N ALA A 217 -14.00 -24.13 5.69
CA ALA A 217 -14.12 -25.09 4.60
C ALA A 217 -14.69 -24.45 3.32
N VAL A 218 -15.67 -23.56 3.46
CA VAL A 218 -16.25 -22.82 2.31
C VAL A 218 -15.25 -21.81 1.76
N GLU A 219 -14.52 -21.08 2.62
CA GLU A 219 -13.46 -20.17 2.20
C GLU A 219 -12.36 -20.92 1.44
N GLY A 220 -11.91 -22.06 1.97
CA GLY A 220 -10.92 -22.91 1.32
C GLY A 220 -11.38 -23.47 -0.01
N LEU A 221 -12.65 -23.93 -0.11
CA LEU A 221 -13.25 -24.39 -1.36
C LEU A 221 -13.28 -23.27 -2.41
N LEU A 222 -13.73 -22.07 -2.01
CA LEU A 222 -13.79 -20.91 -2.89
C LEU A 222 -12.38 -20.52 -3.37
N GLY A 223 -11.41 -20.45 -2.45
CA GLY A 223 -10.01 -20.20 -2.77
C GLY A 223 -9.41 -21.22 -3.71
N GLY A 224 -9.66 -22.51 -3.46
CA GLY A 224 -9.22 -23.61 -4.33
C GLY A 224 -9.79 -23.53 -5.75
N LEU A 225 -11.08 -23.21 -5.88
CA LEU A 225 -11.71 -22.99 -7.18
C LEU A 225 -11.14 -21.77 -7.93
N ILE A 226 -10.99 -20.64 -7.24
CA ILE A 226 -10.41 -19.44 -7.83
C ILE A 226 -8.98 -19.72 -8.28
N TRP A 227 -8.17 -20.37 -7.44
CA TRP A 227 -6.79 -20.73 -7.78
C TRP A 227 -6.73 -21.65 -9.00
N LYS A 228 -7.58 -22.66 -9.04
CA LYS A 228 -7.66 -23.58 -10.17
C LYS A 228 -8.02 -22.89 -11.48
N LEU A 229 -9.05 -22.04 -11.45
CA LEU A 229 -9.43 -21.26 -12.63
C LEU A 229 -8.32 -20.27 -13.03
N LYS A 230 -7.69 -19.60 -12.07
CA LYS A 230 -6.60 -18.66 -12.34
C LYS A 230 -5.42 -19.31 -13.05
N THR A 231 -5.00 -20.51 -12.59
CA THR A 231 -3.79 -21.16 -13.08
C THR A 231 -4.00 -21.93 -14.37
N ASP A 232 -5.08 -22.66 -14.46
CA ASP A 232 -5.30 -23.62 -15.55
C ASP A 232 -6.27 -23.07 -16.62
N HIS A 233 -7.12 -22.12 -16.26
CA HIS A 233 -8.20 -21.58 -17.09
C HIS A 233 -8.38 -20.07 -16.89
N ALA A 234 -7.30 -19.28 -17.02
CA ALA A 234 -7.27 -17.86 -16.68
C ALA A 234 -8.36 -17.02 -17.39
N GLU A 235 -8.73 -17.39 -18.62
CA GLU A 235 -9.79 -16.76 -19.40
C GLU A 235 -11.20 -16.97 -18.81
N TYR A 236 -11.39 -18.06 -18.07
CA TYR A 236 -12.64 -18.40 -17.38
C TYR A 236 -12.61 -18.04 -15.89
N CYS A 237 -11.56 -17.36 -15.42
CA CYS A 237 -11.46 -16.94 -14.03
C CYS A 237 -12.39 -15.73 -13.77
N THR A 238 -13.69 -16.00 -13.74
CA THR A 238 -14.77 -15.04 -13.48
C THR A 238 -15.81 -15.65 -12.53
N LEU A 239 -16.52 -14.82 -11.77
CA LEU A 239 -17.55 -15.30 -10.84
C LEU A 239 -18.62 -16.17 -11.53
N PRO A 240 -19.18 -15.79 -12.70
CA PRO A 240 -20.14 -16.66 -13.39
C PRO A 240 -19.57 -18.04 -13.74
N HIS A 241 -18.34 -18.12 -14.23
CA HIS A 241 -17.73 -19.42 -14.55
C HIS A 241 -17.42 -20.23 -13.28
N LEU A 242 -16.98 -19.57 -12.21
CA LEU A 242 -16.79 -20.24 -10.92
C LEU A 242 -18.08 -20.87 -10.41
N ILE A 243 -19.18 -20.11 -10.42
CA ILE A 243 -20.50 -20.60 -10.01
C ILE A 243 -20.95 -21.75 -10.93
N ALA A 244 -20.81 -21.58 -12.25
CA ALA A 244 -21.17 -22.63 -13.21
C ALA A 244 -20.36 -23.91 -12.98
N THR A 245 -19.05 -23.81 -12.73
CA THR A 245 -18.17 -24.95 -12.43
C THR A 245 -18.64 -25.68 -11.17
N TYR A 246 -18.93 -24.95 -10.11
CA TYR A 246 -19.43 -25.51 -8.85
C TYR A 246 -20.80 -26.21 -9.02
N GLN A 247 -21.71 -25.62 -9.79
CA GLN A 247 -23.05 -26.17 -10.00
C GLN A 247 -23.07 -27.36 -10.98
N TYR A 248 -22.16 -27.39 -11.95
CA TYR A 248 -22.12 -28.42 -12.98
C TYR A 248 -21.42 -29.69 -12.51
N LEU A 249 -20.37 -29.56 -11.70
CA LEU A 249 -19.63 -30.73 -11.20
C LEU A 249 -20.34 -31.32 -9.96
N ASP A 250 -20.54 -32.64 -9.96
CA ASP A 250 -20.86 -33.34 -8.72
C ASP A 250 -19.67 -33.33 -7.75
N THR A 251 -19.90 -33.79 -6.53
CA THR A 251 -18.87 -33.73 -5.47
C THR A 251 -17.59 -34.50 -5.85
N GLU A 252 -17.71 -35.64 -6.50
CA GLU A 252 -16.55 -36.47 -6.89
C GLU A 252 -15.69 -35.78 -7.98
N ASN A 253 -16.36 -35.30 -9.02
CA ASN A 253 -15.71 -34.60 -10.10
C ASN A 253 -15.14 -33.27 -9.63
N LEU A 254 -15.78 -32.58 -8.67
CA LEU A 254 -15.27 -31.35 -8.05
C LEU A 254 -13.96 -31.62 -7.27
N ILE A 255 -13.95 -32.69 -6.45
CA ILE A 255 -12.74 -33.09 -5.72
C ILE A 255 -11.61 -33.47 -6.71
N HIS A 256 -11.95 -34.22 -7.78
CA HIS A 256 -10.98 -34.55 -8.81
C HIS A 256 -10.43 -33.31 -9.52
N PHE A 257 -11.30 -32.36 -9.87
CA PHE A 257 -10.94 -31.07 -10.49
C PHE A 257 -9.98 -30.26 -9.60
N LEU A 258 -10.29 -30.11 -8.31
CA LEU A 258 -9.44 -29.43 -7.36
C LEU A 258 -8.11 -30.15 -7.12
N SER A 259 -8.15 -31.48 -7.02
CA SER A 259 -6.98 -32.31 -6.72
C SER A 259 -5.98 -32.42 -7.88
N SER A 260 -6.36 -32.01 -9.08
CA SER A 260 -5.47 -32.00 -10.24
C SER A 260 -4.44 -30.84 -10.20
N ASN A 261 -4.56 -29.91 -9.25
CA ASN A 261 -3.59 -28.86 -8.96
C ASN A 261 -3.23 -28.90 -7.47
N TYR A 262 -1.95 -28.95 -7.14
CA TYR A 262 -1.47 -29.13 -5.76
C TYR A 262 -1.96 -28.03 -4.81
N THR A 263 -1.80 -26.77 -5.19
CA THR A 263 -2.20 -25.62 -4.37
C THR A 263 -3.72 -25.54 -4.23
N SER A 264 -4.47 -25.76 -5.31
CA SER A 264 -5.92 -25.80 -5.28
C SER A 264 -6.45 -26.88 -4.32
N LYS A 265 -5.84 -28.08 -4.34
CA LYS A 265 -6.13 -29.15 -3.40
C LYS A 265 -5.82 -28.75 -1.95
N ALA A 266 -4.66 -28.15 -1.72
CA ALA A 266 -4.23 -27.72 -0.38
C ALA A 266 -5.17 -26.65 0.20
N MET A 267 -5.61 -25.69 -0.61
CA MET A 267 -6.59 -24.68 -0.19
C MET A 267 -7.94 -25.28 0.17
N ALA A 268 -8.40 -26.25 -0.61
CA ALA A 268 -9.70 -26.92 -0.40
C ALA A 268 -9.65 -28.14 0.55
N ASP A 269 -8.53 -28.35 1.25
CA ASP A 269 -8.30 -29.56 2.06
C ASP A 269 -9.38 -29.81 3.11
N ALA A 270 -9.84 -28.78 3.81
CA ALA A 270 -10.90 -28.90 4.81
C ALA A 270 -12.23 -29.41 4.19
N PHE A 271 -12.57 -28.98 2.99
CA PHE A 271 -13.73 -29.46 2.25
C PHE A 271 -13.54 -30.90 1.80
N ILE A 272 -12.40 -31.24 1.23
CA ILE A 272 -12.08 -32.58 0.71
C ILE A 272 -12.05 -33.60 1.86
N SER A 273 -11.35 -33.32 2.95
CA SER A 273 -11.21 -34.18 4.12
C SER A 273 -12.55 -34.38 4.84
N GLY A 274 -13.42 -33.36 4.92
CA GLY A 274 -14.75 -33.45 5.47
C GLY A 274 -15.63 -34.45 4.71
N LYS A 275 -15.57 -34.48 3.38
CA LYS A 275 -16.29 -35.43 2.53
C LYS A 275 -15.74 -36.86 2.62
N ASP A 276 -14.46 -37.03 2.77
CA ASP A 276 -13.83 -38.35 2.95
C ASP A 276 -14.27 -38.97 4.30
N SER A 277 -14.41 -38.19 5.35
CA SER A 277 -14.91 -38.66 6.66
C SER A 277 -16.38 -39.06 6.61
N GLU A 278 -17.25 -38.37 5.87
CA GLU A 278 -18.63 -38.75 5.63
C GLU A 278 -18.73 -40.09 4.87
N ARG A 279 -17.85 -40.35 3.90
CA ARG A 279 -17.78 -41.60 3.14
C ARG A 279 -17.33 -42.80 4.00
N GLN A 280 -16.38 -42.55 4.94
CA GLN A 280 -15.91 -43.61 5.84
C GLN A 280 -16.94 -43.98 6.91
N THR A 281 -17.85 -43.06 7.23
CA THR A 281 -18.94 -43.29 8.22
C THR A 281 -20.21 -43.88 7.60
N ALA A 282 -20.39 -43.80 6.30
CA ALA A 282 -21.52 -44.37 5.56
C ALA A 282 -21.24 -45.79 5.08
#